data_d8442ddfb9ef397c765f391cb84a1aa0
#
_entry.id   d8442ddfb9ef397c765f391cb84a1aa0
#
_cell.length_a   1.000
_cell.length_b   1.000
_cell.length_c   1.000
_cell.angle_alpha   90.00
_cell.angle_beta   90.00
_cell.angle_gamma   90.00
#
_symmetry.space_group_name_H-M   'P 1'
#
loop_
_entity.id
_entity.type
_entity.pdbx_description
1 polymer ?
#
loop_
_entity_poly.entity_id
_entity_poly.type
_entity_poly.pdbx_seq_one_letter_code
_entity_poly.pdbx_strand_id
1 'polypeptide(L)'
;MSQRPSGYARRPDEDYATIAWPILALLAARRTAPVGRIWDPCCGVGKLVAVLRIRGFDAIGTDTNFLTTTMVPAGVSDLITNPPYGENKRGELAVKFIEHALALGVPNITMLLRVDFDSAKSRQHLFRHNPYFAGKVVLLDRIKWFEGPSSPSDNHAWFTWSCGHVGLPTITYITRAEGARSLTLAKPVSVEIPATIGGEL
;
A
#
# COMPACT_ATOMS: atom_id res chain seq x y z
N MET A 1 21.50 15.50 -9.80
CA MET A 1 22.26 14.84 -8.72
C MET A 1 22.25 13.35 -8.99
N SER A 2 23.42 12.74 -9.12
CA SER A 2 23.56 11.31 -9.40
C SER A 2 23.11 10.50 -8.19
N GLN A 3 22.15 9.61 -8.38
CA GLN A 3 21.74 8.63 -7.36
C GLN A 3 22.93 7.70 -7.08
N ARG A 4 23.36 7.62 -5.83
CA ARG A 4 24.35 6.62 -5.42
C ARG A 4 23.77 5.21 -5.65
N PRO A 5 24.50 4.29 -6.28
CA PRO A 5 24.10 2.89 -6.33
C PRO A 5 23.98 2.35 -4.91
N SER A 6 22.85 1.72 -4.61
CA SER A 6 22.71 0.95 -3.36
C SER A 6 23.66 -0.24 -3.44
N GLY A 7 24.86 -0.22 -3.01
CA GLY A 7 25.94 -1.20 -3.19
C GLY A 7 25.65 -2.70 -2.96
N TYR A 8 24.40 -3.14 -3.19
CA TYR A 8 23.94 -4.50 -3.05
C TYR A 8 23.63 -5.14 -4.40
N ALA A 9 24.23 -6.31 -4.65
CA ALA A 9 23.72 -7.24 -5.65
C ALA A 9 22.29 -7.66 -5.22
N ARG A 10 21.29 -7.35 -6.03
CA ARG A 10 19.90 -7.82 -5.79
C ARG A 10 19.88 -9.34 -5.89
N ARG A 11 19.34 -10.00 -4.87
CA ARG A 11 19.07 -11.44 -4.95
C ARG A 11 17.84 -11.65 -5.81
N PRO A 12 17.81 -12.67 -6.69
CA PRO A 12 16.66 -12.95 -7.56
C PRO A 12 15.34 -13.19 -6.80
N ASP A 13 15.42 -13.63 -5.54
CA ASP A 13 14.30 -13.99 -4.67
C ASP A 13 14.14 -13.01 -3.50
N GLU A 14 14.48 -11.74 -3.66
CA GLU A 14 14.28 -10.75 -2.60
C GLU A 14 12.80 -10.50 -2.36
N ASP A 15 12.25 -11.31 -1.50
CA ASP A 15 10.94 -11.11 -0.89
C ASP A 15 11.01 -9.89 0.06
N TYR A 16 10.72 -8.71 -0.49
CA TYR A 16 10.61 -7.46 0.27
C TYR A 16 9.36 -7.50 1.14
N ALA A 17 9.34 -8.45 2.06
CA ALA A 17 8.24 -8.62 2.97
C ALA A 17 7.98 -7.32 3.71
N THR A 18 6.84 -6.69 3.41
CA THR A 18 6.47 -5.40 3.98
C THR A 18 6.44 -5.50 5.50
N ILE A 19 7.26 -4.69 6.16
CA ILE A 19 7.34 -4.61 7.61
C ILE A 19 6.04 -3.99 8.13
N ALA A 20 5.58 -4.38 9.31
CA ALA A 20 4.29 -3.95 9.85
C ALA A 20 4.13 -2.43 10.00
N TRP A 21 5.17 -1.70 10.44
CA TRP A 21 5.02 -0.28 10.79
C TRP A 21 4.63 0.64 9.62
N PRO A 22 5.06 0.47 8.35
CA PRO A 22 4.58 1.29 7.25
C PRO A 22 3.07 1.16 7.01
N ILE A 23 2.53 -0.06 7.22
CA ILE A 23 1.10 -0.31 7.10
C ILE A 23 0.35 0.40 8.22
N LEU A 24 0.87 0.31 9.45
CA LEU A 24 0.30 0.97 10.62
C LEU A 24 0.31 2.49 10.47
N ALA A 25 1.39 3.04 9.93
CA ALA A 25 1.51 4.45 9.60
C ALA A 25 0.47 4.87 8.55
N LEU A 26 0.27 4.07 7.48
CA LEU A 26 -0.79 4.33 6.50
C LEU A 26 -2.16 4.37 7.15
N LEU A 27 -2.51 3.36 7.95
CA LEU A 27 -3.80 3.28 8.63
C LEU A 27 -4.04 4.45 9.58
N ALA A 28 -3.00 4.88 10.30
CA ALA A 28 -3.07 6.03 11.21
C ALA A 28 -3.24 7.37 10.47
N ALA A 29 -2.65 7.51 9.29
CA ALA A 29 -2.69 8.73 8.49
C ALA A 29 -3.96 8.84 7.63
N ARG A 30 -4.69 7.75 7.38
CA ARG A 30 -5.92 7.76 6.58
C ARG A 30 -7.04 8.49 7.32
N ARG A 31 -7.73 9.37 6.58
CA ARG A 31 -8.92 10.07 7.12
C ARG A 31 -10.16 9.17 7.17
N THR A 32 -10.23 8.17 6.30
CA THR A 32 -11.34 7.22 6.20
C THR A 32 -10.80 5.80 6.20
N ALA A 33 -11.41 4.92 6.99
CA ALA A 33 -11.10 3.50 6.95
C ALA A 33 -11.62 2.88 5.64
N PRO A 34 -10.96 1.83 5.11
CA PRO A 34 -11.52 1.00 4.05
C PRO A 34 -12.90 0.46 4.47
N VAL A 35 -13.87 0.54 3.56
CA VAL A 35 -15.27 0.12 3.84
C VAL A 35 -15.51 -1.33 3.39
N GLY A 36 -14.81 -1.78 2.36
CA GLY A 36 -14.91 -3.12 1.80
C GLY A 36 -13.64 -3.92 1.97
N ARG A 37 -13.52 -4.96 1.16
CA ARG A 37 -12.36 -5.84 1.14
C ARG A 37 -11.12 -5.13 0.61
N ILE A 38 -9.99 -5.36 1.28
CA ILE A 38 -8.67 -4.89 0.85
C ILE A 38 -7.98 -6.02 0.08
N TRP A 39 -7.38 -5.68 -1.05
CA TRP A 39 -6.62 -6.63 -1.87
C TRP A 39 -5.15 -6.21 -1.97
N ASP A 40 -4.26 -7.14 -1.66
CA ASP A 40 -2.83 -7.05 -1.99
C ASP A 40 -2.52 -8.00 -3.15
N PRO A 41 -2.38 -7.50 -4.39
CA PRO A 41 -2.14 -8.35 -5.57
C PRO A 41 -0.71 -8.89 -5.67
N CYS A 42 0.19 -8.44 -4.81
CA CYS A 42 1.60 -8.84 -4.77
C CYS A 42 2.00 -9.21 -3.36
N CYS A 43 1.20 -10.08 -2.73
CA CYS A 43 1.27 -10.28 -1.28
C CYS A 43 2.53 -11.02 -0.82
N GLY A 44 3.27 -11.68 -1.71
CA GLY A 44 4.41 -12.52 -1.33
C GLY A 44 4.04 -13.45 -0.18
N VAL A 45 4.79 -13.43 0.89
CA VAL A 45 4.52 -14.22 2.11
C VAL A 45 3.33 -13.71 2.94
N GLY A 46 2.56 -12.72 2.45
CA GLY A 46 1.31 -12.26 3.05
C GLY A 46 1.43 -11.37 4.29
N LYS A 47 2.59 -10.80 4.58
CA LYS A 47 2.79 -9.98 5.80
C LYS A 47 1.88 -8.75 5.85
N LEU A 48 1.68 -8.05 4.71
CA LEU A 48 0.77 -6.91 4.64
C LEU A 48 -0.66 -7.35 4.97
N VAL A 49 -1.13 -8.41 4.32
CA VAL A 49 -2.46 -8.98 4.54
C VAL A 49 -2.65 -9.41 6.00
N ALA A 50 -1.64 -10.06 6.59
CA ALA A 50 -1.68 -10.49 8.00
C ALA A 50 -1.85 -9.29 8.94
N VAL A 51 -1.11 -8.20 8.74
CA VAL A 51 -1.24 -6.97 9.55
C VAL A 51 -2.64 -6.37 9.41
N LEU A 52 -3.18 -6.28 8.19
CA LEU A 52 -4.53 -5.77 7.97
C LEU A 52 -5.59 -6.62 8.67
N ARG A 53 -5.50 -7.95 8.59
CA ARG A 53 -6.43 -8.88 9.27
C ARG A 53 -6.36 -8.76 10.80
N ILE A 54 -5.16 -8.66 11.38
CA ILE A 54 -4.98 -8.42 12.83
C ILE A 54 -5.62 -7.08 13.23
N ARG A 55 -5.71 -6.12 12.32
CA ARG A 55 -6.37 -4.83 12.53
C ARG A 55 -7.87 -4.85 12.26
N GLY A 56 -8.48 -6.02 12.01
CA GLY A 56 -9.90 -6.20 11.81
C GLY A 56 -10.41 -5.92 10.41
N PHE A 57 -9.52 -5.75 9.42
CA PHE A 57 -9.94 -5.55 8.03
C PHE A 57 -10.14 -6.88 7.31
N ASP A 58 -11.16 -6.95 6.45
CA ASP A 58 -11.28 -8.03 5.47
C ASP A 58 -10.22 -7.82 4.38
N ALA A 59 -9.15 -8.60 4.42
CA ALA A 59 -8.03 -8.48 3.51
C ALA A 59 -7.69 -9.81 2.86
N ILE A 60 -7.43 -9.77 1.56
CA ILE A 60 -6.99 -10.92 0.76
C ILE A 60 -5.66 -10.60 0.06
N GLY A 61 -4.89 -11.63 -0.20
CA GLY A 61 -3.65 -11.53 -0.96
C GLY A 61 -3.66 -12.50 -2.13
N THR A 62 -3.09 -12.09 -3.24
CA THR A 62 -2.71 -12.96 -4.36
C THR A 62 -1.24 -12.72 -4.69
N ASP A 63 -0.55 -13.75 -5.13
CA ASP A 63 0.85 -13.68 -5.51
C ASP A 63 1.05 -14.26 -6.91
N THR A 64 0.28 -13.74 -7.85
CA THR A 64 0.34 -14.06 -9.28
C THR A 64 0.82 -12.84 -10.06
N ASN A 65 1.09 -13.01 -11.35
CA ASN A 65 1.43 -11.84 -12.18
C ASN A 65 0.25 -10.87 -12.26
N PHE A 66 0.27 -9.83 -11.44
CA PHE A 66 -0.79 -8.83 -11.37
C PHE A 66 -1.11 -8.21 -12.73
N LEU A 67 -0.11 -7.97 -13.58
CA LEU A 67 -0.30 -7.34 -14.90
C LEU A 67 -1.09 -8.20 -15.89
N THR A 68 -1.30 -9.47 -15.58
CA THR A 68 -2.14 -10.38 -16.39
C THR A 68 -3.53 -10.60 -15.79
N THR A 69 -3.81 -10.02 -14.63
CA THR A 69 -5.11 -10.11 -13.96
C THR A 69 -6.15 -9.31 -14.75
N THR A 70 -7.29 -9.90 -15.01
CA THR A 70 -8.37 -9.28 -15.80
C THR A 70 -9.59 -8.88 -14.96
N MET A 71 -9.66 -9.32 -13.71
CA MET A 71 -10.81 -9.08 -12.84
C MET A 71 -10.35 -8.70 -11.42
N VAL A 72 -11.05 -7.76 -10.83
CA VAL A 72 -10.93 -7.42 -9.41
C VAL A 72 -11.70 -8.48 -8.60
N PRO A 73 -11.13 -9.03 -7.52
CA PRO A 73 -11.86 -9.97 -6.67
C PRO A 73 -13.13 -9.35 -6.08
N ALA A 74 -14.16 -10.16 -5.88
CA ALA A 74 -15.45 -9.68 -5.40
C ALA A 74 -15.35 -8.96 -4.04
N GLY A 75 -16.05 -7.83 -3.91
CA GLY A 75 -16.11 -7.02 -2.70
C GLY A 75 -14.90 -6.13 -2.44
N VAL A 76 -13.90 -6.12 -3.31
CA VAL A 76 -12.72 -5.25 -3.18
C VAL A 76 -13.11 -3.80 -3.40
N SER A 77 -12.80 -2.96 -2.41
CA SER A 77 -12.90 -1.50 -2.47
C SER A 77 -11.53 -0.82 -2.49
N ASP A 78 -10.51 -1.50 -1.95
CA ASP A 78 -9.17 -0.96 -1.80
C ASP A 78 -8.10 -1.95 -2.28
N LEU A 79 -7.17 -1.48 -3.09
CA LEU A 79 -5.93 -2.16 -3.39
C LEU A 79 -4.83 -1.50 -2.57
N ILE A 80 -4.18 -2.26 -1.68
CA ILE A 80 -3.04 -1.78 -0.89
C ILE A 80 -1.90 -2.75 -1.08
N THR A 81 -0.79 -2.28 -1.66
CA THR A 81 0.33 -3.15 -2.00
C THR A 81 1.68 -2.44 -1.89
N ASN A 82 2.72 -3.24 -1.67
CA ASN A 82 4.10 -2.88 -1.93
C ASN A 82 4.51 -3.56 -3.25
N PRO A 83 4.38 -2.88 -4.40
CA PRO A 83 4.62 -3.52 -5.69
C PRO A 83 6.09 -3.86 -5.88
N PRO A 84 6.44 -4.85 -6.71
CA PRO A 84 7.82 -5.08 -7.09
C PRO A 84 8.38 -3.88 -7.83
N TYR A 85 9.58 -3.43 -7.45
CA TYR A 85 10.20 -2.23 -8.04
C TYR A 85 10.83 -2.49 -9.41
N GLY A 86 11.01 -3.76 -9.79
CA GLY A 86 11.67 -4.18 -11.02
C GLY A 86 13.19 -3.95 -11.00
N GLU A 87 13.90 -4.62 -11.90
CA GLU A 87 15.36 -4.49 -12.04
C GLU A 87 15.78 -3.12 -12.59
N ASN A 88 14.89 -2.46 -13.34
CA ASN A 88 15.16 -1.16 -13.93
C ASN A 88 14.96 -0.05 -12.90
N LYS A 89 16.03 0.68 -12.60
CA LYS A 89 16.14 1.79 -11.63
C LYS A 89 15.12 2.93 -11.84
N ARG A 90 14.29 2.89 -12.88
CA ARG A 90 13.35 3.95 -13.28
C ARG A 90 11.93 3.76 -12.75
N GLY A 91 11.62 2.65 -12.08
CA GLY A 91 10.27 2.41 -11.54
C GLY A 91 9.21 2.18 -12.62
N GLU A 92 9.58 1.73 -13.82
CA GLU A 92 8.68 1.47 -14.94
C GLU A 92 7.64 0.39 -14.60
N LEU A 93 8.06 -0.61 -13.81
CA LEU A 93 7.14 -1.65 -13.37
C LEU A 93 6.04 -1.08 -12.45
N ALA A 94 6.40 -0.21 -11.52
CA ALA A 94 5.43 0.44 -10.65
C ALA A 94 4.45 1.35 -11.44
N VAL A 95 4.92 2.01 -12.51
CA VAL A 95 4.03 2.75 -13.44
C VAL A 95 2.99 1.82 -14.05
N LYS A 96 3.41 0.68 -14.61
CA LYS A 96 2.51 -0.33 -15.19
C LYS A 96 1.51 -0.88 -14.16
N PHE A 97 1.95 -1.07 -12.92
CA PHE A 97 1.07 -1.51 -11.83
C PHE A 97 -0.02 -0.50 -11.52
N ILE A 98 0.32 0.79 -11.46
CA ILE A 98 -0.65 1.86 -11.21
C ILE A 98 -1.64 1.95 -12.38
N GLU A 99 -1.14 1.99 -13.61
CA GLU A 99 -1.96 2.07 -14.83
C GLU A 99 -2.91 0.87 -14.91
N HIS A 100 -2.41 -0.34 -14.62
CA HIS A 100 -3.22 -1.55 -14.64
C HIS A 100 -4.30 -1.54 -13.55
N ALA A 101 -3.98 -1.15 -12.32
CA ALA A 101 -4.95 -1.03 -11.24
C ALA A 101 -6.05 -0.01 -11.56
N LEU A 102 -5.69 1.13 -12.17
CA LEU A 102 -6.64 2.13 -12.65
C LEU A 102 -7.53 1.56 -13.77
N ALA A 103 -6.94 0.85 -14.73
CA ALA A 103 -7.68 0.22 -15.84
C ALA A 103 -8.65 -0.87 -15.37
N LEU A 104 -8.31 -1.62 -14.31
CA LEU A 104 -9.20 -2.58 -13.66
C LEU A 104 -10.38 -1.92 -12.94
N GLY A 105 -10.35 -0.59 -12.73
CA GLY A 105 -11.43 0.13 -12.07
C GLY A 105 -11.46 -0.08 -10.54
N VAL A 106 -10.32 -0.38 -9.90
CA VAL A 106 -10.26 -0.48 -8.44
C VAL A 106 -10.57 0.89 -7.84
N PRO A 107 -11.56 1.02 -6.94
CA PRO A 107 -12.00 2.32 -6.43
C PRO A 107 -10.92 3.11 -5.70
N ASN A 108 -10.14 2.45 -4.86
CA ASN A 108 -9.05 3.06 -4.11
C ASN A 108 -7.77 2.24 -4.29
N ILE A 109 -6.71 2.89 -4.74
CA ILE A 109 -5.40 2.28 -4.99
C ILE A 109 -4.38 2.96 -4.11
N THR A 110 -3.66 2.21 -3.30
CA THR A 110 -2.60 2.72 -2.44
C THR A 110 -1.34 1.88 -2.60
N MET A 111 -0.25 2.49 -3.04
CA MET A 111 1.01 1.80 -3.29
C MET A 111 2.16 2.42 -2.51
N LEU A 112 2.98 1.55 -1.91
CA LEU A 112 4.22 1.95 -1.25
C LEU A 112 5.30 2.14 -2.31
N LEU A 113 5.79 3.35 -2.44
CA LEU A 113 6.77 3.71 -3.46
C LEU A 113 7.87 4.59 -2.85
N ARG A 114 8.95 4.82 -3.58
CA ARG A 114 9.95 5.81 -3.18
C ARG A 114 9.31 7.20 -3.07
N VAL A 115 9.73 7.98 -2.10
CA VAL A 115 9.13 9.30 -1.82
C VAL A 115 9.19 10.27 -3.00
N ASP A 116 10.18 10.12 -3.86
CA ASP A 116 10.43 10.93 -5.07
C ASP A 116 9.75 10.38 -6.35
N PHE A 117 8.89 9.36 -6.21
CA PHE A 117 8.29 8.71 -7.37
C PHE A 117 7.43 9.66 -8.22
N ASP A 118 6.80 10.66 -7.62
CA ASP A 118 5.98 11.68 -8.28
C ASP A 118 6.77 12.81 -8.96
N SER A 119 8.09 12.87 -8.80
CA SER A 119 8.92 13.98 -9.28
C SER A 119 9.35 13.87 -10.76
N ALA A 120 9.08 12.75 -11.43
CA ALA A 120 9.54 12.54 -12.80
C ALA A 120 8.54 13.07 -13.83
N LYS A 121 9.03 13.86 -14.80
CA LYS A 121 8.21 14.40 -15.92
C LYS A 121 7.46 13.30 -16.69
N SER A 122 8.07 12.13 -16.88
CA SER A 122 7.46 10.99 -17.58
C SER A 122 6.24 10.39 -16.86
N ARG A 123 6.01 10.72 -15.58
CA ARG A 123 4.91 10.20 -14.76
C ARG A 123 3.82 11.23 -14.47
N GLN A 124 3.88 12.40 -15.11
CA GLN A 124 2.89 13.48 -14.84
C GLN A 124 1.44 13.04 -15.10
N HIS A 125 1.21 12.07 -15.98
CA HIS A 125 -0.10 11.48 -16.26
C HIS A 125 -0.68 10.69 -15.07
N LEU A 126 0.15 10.22 -14.15
CA LEU A 126 -0.30 9.54 -12.92
C LEU A 126 -0.60 10.51 -11.78
N PHE A 127 -0.07 11.73 -11.84
CA PHE A 127 -0.14 12.71 -10.74
C PHE A 127 -0.81 14.01 -11.18
N ARG A 128 -0.07 14.88 -11.89
CA ARG A 128 -0.53 16.21 -12.25
C ARG A 128 -1.81 16.21 -13.10
N HIS A 129 -1.92 15.25 -14.00
CA HIS A 129 -3.03 15.14 -14.96
C HIS A 129 -4.00 14.00 -14.62
N ASN A 130 -3.90 13.43 -13.41
CA ASN A 130 -4.78 12.35 -12.96
C ASN A 130 -5.75 12.88 -11.90
N PRO A 131 -7.05 13.00 -12.21
CA PRO A 131 -8.03 13.52 -11.25
C PRO A 131 -8.23 12.60 -10.04
N TYR A 132 -7.83 11.34 -10.14
CA TYR A 132 -7.95 10.37 -9.04
C TYR A 132 -6.79 10.45 -8.05
N PHE A 133 -5.69 11.14 -8.38
CA PHE A 133 -4.57 11.23 -7.45
C PHE A 133 -4.98 12.02 -6.20
N ALA A 134 -5.17 11.31 -5.10
CA ALA A 134 -5.69 11.86 -3.85
C ALA A 134 -4.59 12.38 -2.90
N GLY A 135 -3.35 11.89 -3.03
CA GLY A 135 -2.24 12.38 -2.24
C GLY A 135 -1.23 11.33 -1.83
N LYS A 136 -0.37 11.69 -0.89
CA LYS A 136 0.64 10.78 -0.35
C LYS A 136 0.85 10.92 1.15
N VAL A 137 1.19 9.81 1.80
CA VAL A 137 1.63 9.73 3.19
C VAL A 137 3.13 9.48 3.21
N VAL A 138 3.90 10.48 3.58
CA VAL A 138 5.36 10.43 3.65
C VAL A 138 5.79 9.77 4.95
N LEU A 139 6.57 8.69 4.84
CA LEU A 139 7.14 8.01 5.99
C LEU A 139 8.44 8.70 6.38
N LEU A 140 8.45 9.33 7.57
CA LEU A 140 9.61 10.09 8.04
C LEU A 140 10.75 9.18 8.52
N ASP A 141 10.42 7.94 8.90
CA ASP A 141 11.40 6.91 9.19
C ASP A 141 11.67 6.05 7.96
N ARG A 142 12.92 5.65 7.75
CA ARG A 142 13.32 4.78 6.65
C ARG A 142 12.96 3.33 6.95
N ILE A 143 12.49 2.64 5.92
CA ILE A 143 12.18 1.22 6.02
C ILE A 143 13.47 0.41 5.94
N LYS A 144 13.74 -0.38 6.99
CA LYS A 144 14.83 -1.36 7.01
C LYS A 144 14.28 -2.69 6.50
N TRP A 145 14.48 -2.97 5.24
CA TRP A 145 13.94 -4.17 4.58
C TRP A 145 14.58 -5.47 5.08
N PHE A 146 15.86 -5.43 5.41
CA PHE A 146 16.66 -6.58 5.80
C PHE A 146 17.35 -6.34 7.14
N GLU A 147 17.51 -7.43 7.91
CA GLU A 147 18.40 -7.42 9.06
C GLU A 147 19.87 -7.33 8.58
N GLY A 148 20.65 -6.49 9.22
CA GLY A 148 22.07 -6.30 8.86
C GLY A 148 22.61 -4.94 9.29
N PRO A 149 23.92 -4.71 9.16
CA PRO A 149 24.59 -3.48 9.61
C PRO A 149 24.32 -2.28 8.70
N SER A 150 23.81 -2.47 7.48
CA SER A 150 23.61 -1.39 6.52
C SER A 150 22.40 -0.54 6.86
N SER A 151 22.60 0.78 6.78
CA SER A 151 21.52 1.75 6.94
C SER A 151 20.62 1.78 5.71
N PRO A 152 19.29 1.90 5.87
CA PRO A 152 18.39 2.11 4.75
C PRO A 152 18.74 3.37 3.97
N SER A 153 18.76 3.29 2.64
CA SER A 153 19.16 4.40 1.76
C SER A 153 17.97 5.25 1.30
N ASP A 154 16.81 4.63 1.12
CA ASP A 154 15.68 5.24 0.46
C ASP A 154 14.56 5.62 1.43
N ASN A 155 13.95 6.78 1.20
CA ASN A 155 12.71 7.17 1.84
C ASN A 155 11.52 6.70 1.01
N HIS A 156 10.42 6.39 1.67
CA HIS A 156 9.21 5.87 1.05
C HIS A 156 8.00 6.70 1.43
N ALA A 157 6.97 6.59 0.60
CA ALA A 157 5.66 7.14 0.86
C ALA A 157 4.58 6.20 0.31
N TRP A 158 3.41 6.21 0.91
CA TRP A 158 2.21 5.63 0.35
C TRP A 158 1.56 6.64 -0.59
N PHE A 159 1.35 6.28 -1.83
CA PHE A 159 0.65 7.09 -2.83
C PHE A 159 -0.74 6.54 -3.03
N THR A 160 -1.75 7.42 -3.06
CA THR A 160 -3.16 7.00 -3.15
C THR A 160 -3.84 7.65 -4.35
N TRP A 161 -4.54 6.81 -5.11
CA TRP A 161 -5.51 7.21 -6.14
C TRP A 161 -6.89 6.73 -5.70
N SER A 162 -7.91 7.58 -5.84
CA SER A 162 -9.28 7.28 -5.43
C SER A 162 -10.28 7.85 -6.43
N CYS A 163 -11.19 7.03 -6.92
CA CYS A 163 -12.23 7.47 -7.85
C CYS A 163 -13.22 8.47 -7.23
N GLY A 164 -13.33 8.50 -5.90
CA GLY A 164 -14.13 9.47 -5.15
C GLY A 164 -13.37 10.71 -4.70
N HIS A 165 -12.12 10.91 -5.15
CA HIS A 165 -11.34 12.08 -4.74
C HIS A 165 -11.92 13.37 -5.33
N VAL A 166 -12.04 14.37 -4.46
CA VAL A 166 -12.45 15.74 -4.83
C VAL A 166 -11.47 16.73 -4.20
N GLY A 167 -11.00 17.68 -4.98
CA GLY A 167 -10.09 18.73 -4.54
C GLY A 167 -8.63 18.49 -4.87
N LEU A 168 -7.74 19.14 -4.14
CA LEU A 168 -6.29 19.01 -4.34
C LEU A 168 -5.74 17.80 -3.60
N PRO A 169 -4.72 17.14 -4.16
CA PRO A 169 -4.01 16.05 -3.46
C PRO A 169 -3.43 16.52 -2.13
N THR A 170 -3.52 15.68 -1.12
CA THR A 170 -2.98 16.01 0.21
C THR A 170 -1.63 15.34 0.44
N ILE A 171 -0.77 15.98 1.25
CA ILE A 171 0.46 15.39 1.73
C ILE A 171 0.38 15.30 3.25
N THR A 172 0.58 14.10 3.79
CA THR A 172 0.63 13.85 5.21
C THR A 172 2.01 13.30 5.55
N TYR A 173 2.56 13.70 6.68
CA TYR A 173 3.85 13.20 7.18
C TYR A 173 3.59 12.42 8.46
N ILE A 174 4.24 11.27 8.61
CA ILE A 174 4.04 10.41 9.77
C ILE A 174 5.34 9.71 10.15
N THR A 175 5.59 9.62 11.46
CA THR A 175 6.68 8.82 12.04
C THR A 175 6.22 7.41 12.35
N ARG A 176 7.17 6.49 12.47
CA ARG A 176 6.94 5.13 12.98
C ARG A 176 6.27 5.15 14.37
N ALA A 177 6.68 6.07 15.25
CA ALA A 177 6.13 6.18 16.59
C ALA A 177 4.67 6.62 16.61
N GLU A 178 4.27 7.53 15.71
CA GLU A 178 2.87 7.96 15.55
C GLU A 178 1.99 6.84 15.00
N GLY A 179 2.47 6.10 13.99
CA GLY A 179 1.80 4.92 13.48
C GLY A 179 1.56 3.87 14.57
N ALA A 180 2.55 3.62 15.42
CA ALA A 180 2.42 2.67 16.54
C ALA A 180 1.41 3.13 17.61
N ARG A 181 1.37 4.42 17.96
CA ARG A 181 0.43 4.97 18.96
C ARG A 181 -1.02 4.87 18.54
N SER A 182 -1.31 5.03 17.27
CA SER A 182 -2.68 4.87 16.73
C SER A 182 -3.24 3.47 16.98
N LEU A 183 -2.40 2.48 17.25
CA LEU A 183 -2.78 1.13 17.57
C LEU A 183 -3.43 0.97 18.96
N THR A 184 -3.04 1.81 19.90
CA THR A 184 -3.50 1.75 21.29
C THR A 184 -4.90 2.35 21.44
N LEU A 185 -5.32 3.19 20.50
CA LEU A 185 -6.60 3.93 20.56
C LEU A 185 -7.76 3.24 19.81
N ALA A 186 -7.50 2.32 18.91
CA ALA A 186 -8.55 1.59 18.20
C ALA A 186 -8.97 0.38 19.02
N LYS A 187 -10.09 0.48 19.74
CA LYS A 187 -10.77 -0.68 20.32
C LYS A 187 -11.11 -1.67 19.20
N PRO A 188 -10.92 -2.99 19.41
CA PRO A 188 -11.45 -3.98 18.47
C PRO A 188 -12.96 -3.75 18.32
N VAL A 189 -13.43 -3.64 17.10
CA VAL A 189 -14.88 -3.68 16.82
C VAL A 189 -15.33 -5.07 17.22
N SER A 190 -16.09 -5.17 18.30
CA SER A 190 -16.78 -6.39 18.68
C SER A 190 -17.81 -6.67 17.59
N VAL A 191 -17.54 -7.65 16.75
CA VAL A 191 -18.57 -8.21 15.87
C VAL A 191 -19.50 -9.01 16.78
N GLU A 192 -20.64 -8.41 17.16
CA GLU A 192 -21.74 -9.17 17.73
C GLU A 192 -22.26 -10.12 16.65
N ILE A 193 -21.96 -11.39 16.81
CA ILE A 193 -22.58 -12.46 16.03
C ILE A 193 -24.04 -12.51 16.49
N PRO A 194 -25.05 -12.23 15.63
CA PRO A 194 -26.43 -12.38 16.02
C PRO A 194 -26.66 -13.83 16.47
N ALA A 195 -27.18 -14.00 17.66
CA ALA A 195 -27.58 -15.30 18.17
C ALA A 195 -28.57 -15.94 17.18
N THR A 196 -28.23 -17.15 16.75
CA THR A 196 -29.09 -18.01 15.92
C THR A 196 -30.47 -18.04 16.54
N ILE A 197 -31.47 -17.56 15.81
CA ILE A 197 -32.86 -17.75 16.17
C ILE A 197 -33.12 -19.25 16.03
N GLY A 198 -33.13 -19.92 17.17
CA GLY A 198 -33.66 -21.28 17.26
C GLY A 198 -35.15 -21.21 16.95
N GLY A 199 -35.56 -21.71 15.80
CA GLY A 199 -36.94 -22.02 15.45
C GLY A 199 -37.20 -23.48 15.77
N GLU A 200 -37.99 -23.69 16.79
CA GLU A 200 -38.63 -24.98 17.08
C GLU A 200 -39.70 -25.31 16.03
N LEU A 201 -39.77 -26.62 15.70
CA LEU A 201 -40.82 -27.37 14.99
C LEU A 201 -40.91 -27.22 13.48
#